data_f296edc74e07f0b0e8a076f02e0c975f
#
_entry.id   f296edc74e07f0b0e8a076f02e0c975f
#
_cell.length_a   1.000
_cell.length_b   1.000
_cell.length_c   1.000
_cell.angle_alpha   90.00
_cell.angle_beta   90.00
_cell.angle_gamma   90.00
#
_symmetry.space_group_name_H-M   'P 1'
#
loop_
_entity.id
_entity.type
_entity.pdbx_description
1 polymer ?
#
loop_
_entity_poly.entity_id
_entity_poly.type
_entity_poly.pdbx_seq_one_letter_code
_entity_poly.pdbx_strand_id
1 'polypeptide(L)'
;PALLKALDQAGLITAVRYNPTPSVPIKRTALKLMKTLPRVQAAEWVFNIDVDEFLVVHVGDGTIHNLIAQYDMAETHAIAVHWKCFGDSGGDEWCDEFTHRSFTKAASSLHTVNIFFKTLIRWPQDFRHIGIHAPRGWLGESPWGQPPNLMKRCDGVTMRRYDPEGSVQYTKPQWITHEFAQLNHYITRTYESFALKMNKPSSAANRDRYTMRFFRDKNRNDEPDESALKYAPRFESAYAEVSAVPGVMRLHHRCCMDYLEALAKQNDRDPKADLRWRHHQREKNKLGRSTP
;
A
#
# COMPACT_ATOMS: atom_id res chain seq x y z
N PRO A 1 -5.66 -13.68 -10.55
CA PRO A 1 -4.97 -13.49 -11.55
C PRO A 1 -3.67 -14.25 -11.75
N ALA A 2 -3.33 -14.49 -13.04
CA ALA A 2 -2.25 -15.40 -13.42
C ALA A 2 -0.87 -14.91 -12.92
N LEU A 3 -0.63 -13.59 -12.94
CA LEU A 3 0.62 -13.01 -12.45
C LEU A 3 0.88 -13.33 -10.97
N LEU A 4 -0.11 -13.08 -10.09
CA LEU A 4 0.04 -13.41 -8.67
C LEU A 4 0.27 -14.91 -8.43
N LYS A 5 -0.40 -15.78 -9.21
CA LYS A 5 -0.17 -17.21 -9.13
C LYS A 5 1.26 -17.60 -9.55
N ALA A 6 1.80 -16.99 -10.60
CA ALA A 6 3.18 -17.22 -11.02
C ALA A 6 4.20 -16.82 -9.97
N LEU A 7 4.01 -15.65 -9.32
CA LEU A 7 4.86 -15.18 -8.24
C LEU A 7 4.75 -16.04 -6.97
N ASP A 8 3.56 -16.54 -6.65
CA ASP A 8 3.33 -17.48 -5.55
C ASP A 8 4.03 -18.82 -5.79
N GLN A 9 3.92 -19.35 -7.00
CA GLN A 9 4.61 -20.59 -7.41
C GLN A 9 6.14 -20.45 -7.38
N ALA A 10 6.65 -19.25 -7.63
CA ALA A 10 8.07 -18.94 -7.51
C ALA A 10 8.53 -18.71 -6.05
N GLY A 11 7.62 -18.74 -5.08
CA GLY A 11 7.94 -18.52 -3.67
C GLY A 11 8.19 -17.06 -3.28
N LEU A 12 7.98 -16.11 -4.20
CA LEU A 12 8.22 -14.67 -3.97
C LEU A 12 7.14 -14.02 -3.12
N ILE A 13 5.91 -14.53 -3.19
CA ILE A 13 4.76 -14.06 -2.40
C ILE A 13 3.95 -15.26 -1.88
N THR A 14 3.00 -14.99 -1.00
CA THR A 14 1.90 -15.92 -0.70
C THR A 14 0.60 -15.30 -1.19
N ALA A 15 0.08 -15.79 -2.31
CA ALA A 15 -1.17 -15.31 -2.89
C ALA A 15 -2.37 -16.07 -2.34
N VAL A 16 -3.22 -15.39 -1.57
CA VAL A 16 -4.42 -15.99 -0.99
C VAL A 16 -5.65 -15.62 -1.81
N ARG A 17 -6.31 -16.62 -2.38
CA ARG A 17 -7.56 -16.40 -3.09
C ARG A 17 -8.69 -16.17 -2.09
N TYR A 18 -9.41 -15.09 -2.30
CA TYR A 18 -10.55 -14.71 -1.51
C TYR A 18 -11.77 -14.42 -2.40
N ASN A 19 -12.92 -15.02 -2.05
CA ASN A 19 -14.19 -14.74 -2.70
C ASN A 19 -15.02 -13.82 -1.79
N PRO A 20 -15.18 -12.53 -2.16
CA PRO A 20 -15.89 -11.59 -1.30
C PRO A 20 -17.38 -11.88 -1.25
N THR A 21 -17.99 -11.70 -0.07
CA THR A 21 -19.45 -11.70 0.10
C THR A 21 -19.97 -10.33 -0.33
N PRO A 22 -20.95 -10.24 -1.25
CA PRO A 22 -21.38 -8.97 -1.85
C PRO A 22 -21.79 -7.87 -0.87
N SER A 23 -22.38 -8.21 0.27
CA SER A 23 -22.87 -7.26 1.30
C SER A 23 -21.83 -6.83 2.33
N VAL A 24 -20.62 -7.42 2.31
CA VAL A 24 -19.60 -7.19 3.35
C VAL A 24 -18.41 -6.40 2.75
N PRO A 25 -17.90 -5.37 3.46
CA PRO A 25 -16.71 -4.68 3.01
C PRO A 25 -15.53 -5.65 2.81
N ILE A 26 -15.04 -5.72 1.57
CA ILE A 26 -14.03 -6.69 1.12
C ILE A 26 -12.80 -6.66 2.02
N LYS A 27 -12.30 -5.46 2.36
CA LYS A 27 -11.08 -5.29 3.14
C LYS A 27 -11.20 -5.88 4.55
N ARG A 28 -12.35 -5.74 5.22
CA ARG A 28 -12.55 -6.29 6.56
C ARG A 28 -12.49 -7.82 6.59
N THR A 29 -13.09 -8.46 5.60
CA THR A 29 -13.08 -9.92 5.51
C THR A 29 -11.71 -10.45 5.08
N ALA A 30 -11.04 -9.77 4.15
CA ALA A 30 -9.66 -10.10 3.78
C ALA A 30 -8.71 -10.03 4.99
N LEU A 31 -8.85 -9.00 5.86
CA LEU A 31 -8.04 -8.89 7.09
C LEU A 31 -8.35 -9.98 8.13
N LYS A 32 -9.62 -10.41 8.24
CA LYS A 32 -9.96 -11.57 9.08
C LYS A 32 -9.28 -12.83 8.57
N LEU A 33 -9.33 -13.08 7.26
CA LEU A 33 -8.66 -14.22 6.63
C LEU A 33 -7.14 -14.13 6.80
N MET A 34 -6.54 -12.95 6.55
CA MET A 34 -5.11 -12.73 6.73
C MET A 34 -4.65 -13.11 8.15
N LYS A 35 -5.42 -12.75 9.17
CA LYS A 35 -5.10 -13.08 10.56
C LYS A 35 -5.04 -14.59 10.83
N THR A 36 -5.76 -15.42 10.06
CA THR A 36 -5.75 -16.89 10.23
C THR A 36 -4.57 -17.58 9.53
N LEU A 37 -3.80 -16.85 8.73
CA LEU A 37 -2.69 -17.45 8.00
C LEU A 37 -1.55 -17.85 8.96
N PRO A 38 -1.00 -19.08 8.85
CA PRO A 38 0.07 -19.53 9.73
C PRO A 38 1.29 -18.58 9.80
N ARG A 39 1.69 -18.00 8.66
CA ARG A 39 2.78 -17.02 8.61
C ARG A 39 2.48 -15.76 9.41
N VAL A 40 1.23 -15.29 9.42
CA VAL A 40 0.81 -14.12 10.20
C VAL A 40 0.71 -14.46 11.67
N GLN A 41 0.23 -15.66 12.00
CA GLN A 41 0.16 -16.14 13.38
C GLN A 41 1.53 -16.31 14.03
N ALA A 42 2.53 -16.75 13.25
CA ALA A 42 3.91 -16.97 13.72
C ALA A 42 4.78 -15.69 13.64
N ALA A 43 4.29 -14.61 13.03
CA ALA A 43 5.08 -13.40 12.87
C ALA A 43 5.18 -12.61 14.17
N GLU A 44 6.38 -12.15 14.51
CA GLU A 44 6.56 -11.18 15.59
C GLU A 44 5.97 -9.81 15.19
N TRP A 45 6.18 -9.38 13.93
CA TRP A 45 5.70 -8.12 13.42
C TRP A 45 4.87 -8.29 12.15
N VAL A 46 3.75 -7.59 12.06
CA VAL A 46 2.89 -7.54 10.88
C VAL A 46 2.56 -6.10 10.52
N PHE A 47 2.73 -5.76 9.25
CA PHE A 47 2.36 -4.46 8.69
C PHE A 47 1.34 -4.62 7.58
N ASN A 48 0.10 -4.22 7.84
CA ASN A 48 -0.97 -4.25 6.85
C ASN A 48 -0.99 -2.96 6.05
N ILE A 49 -0.56 -3.02 4.79
CA ILE A 49 -0.55 -1.90 3.86
C ILE A 49 -1.36 -2.21 2.61
N ASP A 50 -1.80 -1.16 1.91
CA ASP A 50 -2.46 -1.29 0.62
C ASP A 50 -1.41 -1.35 -0.52
N VAL A 51 -1.79 -1.86 -1.68
CA VAL A 51 -0.88 -2.01 -2.84
C VAL A 51 -0.39 -0.66 -3.40
N ASP A 52 -1.02 0.43 -3.04
CA ASP A 52 -0.64 1.80 -3.37
C ASP A 52 0.00 2.56 -2.18
N GLU A 53 0.46 1.82 -1.16
CA GLU A 53 1.16 2.35 0.01
C GLU A 53 2.57 1.76 0.09
N PHE A 54 3.61 2.61 0.14
CA PHE A 54 5.02 2.19 0.18
C PHE A 54 5.70 2.76 1.43
N LEU A 55 6.26 1.88 2.27
CA LEU A 55 7.01 2.28 3.46
C LEU A 55 8.37 2.87 3.06
N VAL A 56 8.65 4.06 3.56
CA VAL A 56 9.96 4.70 3.46
C VAL A 56 10.49 4.94 4.88
N VAL A 57 11.60 4.28 5.23
CA VAL A 57 12.26 4.41 6.52
C VAL A 57 13.40 5.41 6.39
N HIS A 58 13.45 6.44 7.23
CA HIS A 58 14.42 7.53 7.15
C HIS A 58 15.69 7.28 7.97
N VAL A 59 15.66 6.33 8.89
CA VAL A 59 16.76 6.01 9.82
C VAL A 59 17.61 4.84 9.31
N GLY A 60 18.88 4.85 9.68
CA GLY A 60 19.84 3.83 9.31
C GLY A 60 19.96 3.63 7.80
N ASP A 61 20.05 2.37 7.37
CA ASP A 61 20.10 2.00 5.95
C ASP A 61 18.72 1.88 5.29
N GLY A 62 17.66 2.32 5.98
CA GLY A 62 16.29 2.35 5.47
C GLY A 62 15.54 1.02 5.56
N THR A 63 15.99 0.07 6.36
CA THR A 63 15.26 -1.19 6.57
C THR A 63 14.20 -1.07 7.66
N ILE A 64 13.25 -1.99 7.65
CA ILE A 64 12.25 -2.10 8.72
C ILE A 64 12.90 -2.43 10.08
N HIS A 65 14.01 -3.14 10.08
CA HIS A 65 14.80 -3.43 11.29
C HIS A 65 15.37 -2.15 11.89
N ASN A 66 15.87 -1.21 11.06
CA ASN A 66 16.32 0.09 11.55
C ASN A 66 15.19 0.92 12.12
N LEU A 67 13.97 0.83 11.55
CA LEU A 67 12.80 1.48 12.12
C LEU A 67 12.47 0.91 13.50
N ILE A 68 12.38 -0.41 13.61
CA ILE A 68 12.06 -1.10 14.88
C ILE A 68 13.11 -0.78 15.95
N ALA A 69 14.40 -0.70 15.57
CA ALA A 69 15.51 -0.40 16.47
C ALA A 69 15.46 1.02 17.09
N GLN A 70 14.60 1.92 16.59
CA GLN A 70 14.40 3.25 17.20
C GLN A 70 13.54 3.20 18.47
N TYR A 71 12.96 2.05 18.81
CA TYR A 71 11.99 1.93 19.89
C TYR A 71 12.48 0.98 20.99
N ASP A 72 12.17 1.34 22.23
CA ASP A 72 12.35 0.39 23.34
C ASP A 72 11.27 -0.71 23.25
N MET A 73 11.73 -1.95 23.07
CA MET A 73 10.83 -3.11 22.98
C MET A 73 10.20 -3.49 24.32
N ALA A 74 10.73 -2.99 25.44
CA ALA A 74 10.09 -3.11 26.75
C ALA A 74 8.87 -2.17 26.89
N GLU A 75 8.66 -1.25 25.93
CA GLU A 75 7.54 -0.32 25.96
C GLU A 75 6.62 -0.44 24.74
N THR A 76 7.10 -1.00 23.62
CA THR A 76 6.46 -0.82 22.30
C THR A 76 5.82 -2.10 21.80
N HIS A 77 4.50 -2.03 21.59
CA HIS A 77 3.71 -3.11 20.98
C HIS A 77 3.20 -2.76 19.58
N ALA A 78 3.13 -1.48 19.24
CA ALA A 78 2.65 -1.01 17.96
C ALA A 78 3.31 0.30 17.55
N ILE A 79 3.56 0.48 16.24
CA ILE A 79 4.17 1.68 15.66
C ILE A 79 3.23 2.24 14.58
N ALA A 80 2.77 3.47 14.78
CA ALA A 80 1.91 4.18 13.83
C ALA A 80 2.77 4.95 12.82
N VAL A 81 2.67 4.58 11.54
CA VAL A 81 3.35 5.22 10.41
C VAL A 81 2.35 6.07 9.64
N HIS A 82 2.52 7.40 9.67
CA HIS A 82 1.62 8.33 8.98
C HIS A 82 1.77 8.27 7.47
N TRP A 83 0.66 8.53 6.78
CA TRP A 83 0.68 8.74 5.35
C TRP A 83 1.49 9.99 4.98
N LYS A 84 2.16 9.89 3.86
CA LYS A 84 2.63 11.00 3.03
C LYS A 84 1.90 10.85 1.69
N CYS A 85 0.87 11.65 1.48
CA CYS A 85 0.01 11.53 0.31
C CYS A 85 0.66 12.20 -0.89
N PHE A 86 0.77 11.45 -2.00
CA PHE A 86 1.34 11.91 -3.26
C PHE A 86 0.22 12.29 -4.23
N GLY A 87 0.47 13.33 -5.02
CA GLY A 87 -0.35 13.72 -6.15
C GLY A 87 0.04 13.01 -7.44
N ASP A 88 -0.48 13.52 -8.55
CA ASP A 88 -0.22 13.02 -9.91
C ASP A 88 1.12 13.48 -10.50
N SER A 89 1.85 14.35 -9.80
CA SER A 89 3.10 14.98 -10.24
C SER A 89 2.99 15.69 -11.61
N GLY A 90 1.76 16.02 -12.04
CA GLY A 90 1.46 16.63 -13.33
C GLY A 90 1.23 15.64 -14.47
N GLY A 91 1.10 14.34 -14.15
CA GLY A 91 0.80 13.30 -15.14
C GLY A 91 -0.70 13.02 -15.27
N ASP A 92 -1.27 13.22 -16.45
CA ASP A 92 -2.68 12.94 -16.72
C ASP A 92 -2.94 11.51 -17.17
N GLU A 93 -2.04 10.95 -17.98
CA GLU A 93 -2.18 9.63 -18.59
C GLU A 93 -1.40 8.56 -17.82
N TRP A 94 -1.93 7.37 -17.79
CA TRP A 94 -1.24 6.20 -17.27
C TRP A 94 -0.07 5.79 -18.18
N CYS A 95 1.06 5.45 -17.59
CA CYS A 95 2.19 4.82 -18.25
C CYS A 95 2.66 3.59 -17.47
N ASP A 96 3.34 2.67 -18.16
CA ASP A 96 3.97 1.50 -17.53
C ASP A 96 5.33 1.88 -16.94
N GLU A 97 5.27 2.71 -15.90
CA GLU A 97 6.44 3.14 -15.13
C GLU A 97 6.21 2.86 -13.66
N PHE A 98 7.29 2.75 -12.90
CA PHE A 98 7.21 2.46 -11.47
C PHE A 98 6.63 3.63 -10.69
N THR A 99 5.63 3.35 -9.89
CA THR A 99 4.85 4.34 -9.13
C THR A 99 5.73 5.32 -8.35
N HIS A 100 6.78 4.84 -7.68
CA HIS A 100 7.67 5.70 -6.88
C HIS A 100 8.61 6.58 -7.71
N ARG A 101 8.74 6.31 -9.02
CA ARG A 101 9.51 7.14 -9.97
C ARG A 101 8.62 8.15 -10.68
N SER A 102 7.38 7.75 -11.00
CA SER A 102 6.42 8.62 -11.69
C SER A 102 5.86 9.71 -10.78
N PHE A 103 5.67 9.42 -9.49
CA PHE A 103 5.01 10.33 -8.57
C PHE A 103 5.99 10.77 -7.48
N THR A 104 6.55 11.97 -7.65
CA THR A 104 7.60 12.55 -6.80
C THR A 104 7.18 13.88 -6.16
N LYS A 105 5.88 14.23 -6.24
CA LYS A 105 5.33 15.41 -5.55
C LYS A 105 4.26 14.96 -4.55
N ALA A 106 4.34 15.50 -3.35
CA ALA A 106 3.50 15.11 -2.23
C ALA A 106 2.83 16.31 -1.54
N ALA A 107 1.87 16.02 -0.67
CA ALA A 107 1.34 16.99 0.27
C ALA A 107 2.45 17.49 1.20
N SER A 108 2.39 18.76 1.63
CA SER A 108 3.25 19.26 2.71
C SER A 108 3.08 18.42 3.97
N SER A 109 4.15 18.29 4.76
CA SER A 109 4.22 17.28 5.83
C SER A 109 3.06 17.36 6.82
N LEU A 110 2.63 18.55 7.24
CA LEU A 110 1.51 18.74 8.20
C LEU A 110 0.13 18.90 7.54
N HIS A 111 0.04 18.67 6.22
CA HIS A 111 -1.25 18.76 5.53
C HIS A 111 -2.24 17.72 6.06
N THR A 112 -3.50 18.09 6.20
CA THR A 112 -4.55 17.25 6.79
C THR A 112 -4.85 15.94 6.03
N VAL A 113 -4.43 15.81 4.77
CA VAL A 113 -4.53 14.53 4.06
C VAL A 113 -3.65 13.44 4.67
N ASN A 114 -2.58 13.82 5.39
CA ASN A 114 -1.60 12.93 6.00
C ASN A 114 -1.98 12.47 7.42
N ILE A 115 -3.13 12.88 7.98
CA ILE A 115 -3.54 12.52 9.35
C ILE A 115 -3.78 11.02 9.56
N PHE A 116 -4.01 10.28 8.48
CA PHE A 116 -4.18 8.83 8.54
C PHE A 116 -2.84 8.13 8.70
N PHE A 117 -2.87 6.94 9.28
CA PHE A 117 -1.68 6.10 9.47
C PHE A 117 -2.02 4.63 9.26
N LYS A 118 -0.99 3.82 9.13
CA LYS A 118 -1.06 2.36 9.24
C LYS A 118 -0.18 1.92 10.41
N THR A 119 -0.47 0.76 10.95
CA THR A 119 0.21 0.29 12.16
C THR A 119 1.04 -0.95 11.87
N LEU A 120 2.33 -0.86 12.17
CA LEU A 120 3.21 -2.01 12.34
C LEU A 120 2.93 -2.58 13.72
N ILE A 121 2.43 -3.81 13.78
CA ILE A 121 1.91 -4.46 14.99
C ILE A 121 2.86 -5.56 15.41
N ARG A 122 3.30 -5.54 16.66
CA ARG A 122 4.02 -6.63 17.28
C ARG A 122 3.02 -7.64 17.82
N TRP A 123 3.31 -8.93 17.66
CA TRP A 123 2.46 -10.04 18.10
C TRP A 123 0.96 -9.84 17.74
N PRO A 124 0.61 -9.98 16.45
CA PRO A 124 -0.75 -9.72 15.97
C PRO A 124 -1.83 -10.60 16.60
N GLN A 125 -1.44 -11.72 17.23
CA GLN A 125 -2.31 -12.61 18.01
C GLN A 125 -2.88 -11.93 19.25
N ASP A 126 -2.21 -10.92 19.82
CA ASP A 126 -2.65 -10.18 20.99
C ASP A 126 -3.80 -9.20 20.70
N PHE A 127 -4.24 -9.14 19.45
CA PHE A 127 -5.41 -8.35 19.06
C PHE A 127 -6.48 -9.23 18.41
N ARG A 128 -7.75 -8.95 18.69
CA ARG A 128 -8.88 -9.61 18.03
C ARG A 128 -8.92 -9.31 16.54
N HIS A 129 -8.54 -8.09 16.14
CA HIS A 129 -8.55 -7.62 14.75
C HIS A 129 -7.30 -6.82 14.42
N ILE A 130 -6.64 -7.13 13.30
CA ILE A 130 -5.52 -6.34 12.78
C ILE A 130 -5.98 -4.91 12.40
N GLY A 131 -7.23 -4.76 11.93
CA GLY A 131 -7.78 -3.47 11.53
C GLY A 131 -7.23 -2.94 10.20
N ILE A 132 -7.90 -1.93 9.64
CA ILE A 132 -7.47 -1.29 8.39
C ILE A 132 -6.34 -0.29 8.64
N HIS A 133 -6.40 0.45 9.74
CA HIS A 133 -5.45 1.48 10.14
C HIS A 133 -4.74 1.11 11.43
N ALA A 134 -5.47 0.67 12.44
CA ALA A 134 -4.94 0.28 13.73
C ALA A 134 -5.59 -1.04 14.22
N PRO A 135 -4.87 -1.85 15.01
CA PRO A 135 -5.40 -3.08 15.59
C PRO A 135 -6.53 -2.77 16.57
N ARG A 136 -7.38 -3.75 16.86
CA ARG A 136 -8.51 -3.59 17.80
C ARG A 136 -8.81 -4.86 18.57
N GLY A 137 -9.41 -4.64 19.77
CA GLY A 137 -9.79 -5.73 20.67
C GLY A 137 -8.53 -6.35 21.28
N TRP A 138 -7.98 -5.70 22.29
CA TRP A 138 -6.81 -6.17 23.01
C TRP A 138 -7.10 -7.48 23.75
N LEU A 139 -6.21 -8.45 23.62
CA LEU A 139 -6.33 -9.80 24.22
C LEU A 139 -5.16 -10.14 25.13
N GLY A 140 -4.16 -9.25 25.23
CA GLY A 140 -2.97 -9.50 26.06
C GLY A 140 -3.33 -9.52 27.56
N GLU A 141 -2.49 -10.20 28.35
CA GLU A 141 -2.71 -10.38 29.79
C GLU A 141 -2.60 -9.07 30.58
N SER A 142 -1.67 -8.19 30.18
CA SER A 142 -1.45 -6.89 30.82
C SER A 142 -2.30 -5.80 30.15
N PRO A 143 -2.77 -4.78 30.91
CA PRO A 143 -3.60 -3.73 30.35
C PRO A 143 -2.90 -2.96 29.21
N TRP A 144 -3.69 -2.54 28.20
CA TRP A 144 -3.22 -1.60 27.20
C TRP A 144 -2.97 -0.22 27.81
N GLY A 145 -1.99 0.52 27.27
CA GLY A 145 -1.67 1.88 27.71
C GLY A 145 -0.59 1.97 28.79
N GLN A 146 -0.04 0.83 29.19
CA GLN A 146 1.12 0.71 30.08
C GLN A 146 2.20 -0.13 29.41
N PRO A 147 3.49 0.07 29.70
CA PRO A 147 4.55 -0.81 29.18
C PRO A 147 4.26 -2.29 29.52
N PRO A 148 4.52 -3.21 28.58
CA PRO A 148 5.04 -3.02 27.22
C PRO A 148 3.99 -2.68 26.15
N ASN A 149 2.75 -2.42 26.52
CA ASN A 149 1.58 -2.36 25.63
C ASN A 149 1.28 -0.92 25.21
N LEU A 150 2.23 -0.27 24.53
CA LEU A 150 2.09 1.09 24.02
C LEU A 150 2.12 1.13 22.48
N MET A 151 1.33 2.05 21.92
CA MET A 151 1.51 2.48 20.54
C MET A 151 2.38 3.73 20.49
N LYS A 152 3.43 3.69 19.67
CA LYS A 152 4.33 4.82 19.42
C LYS A 152 4.11 5.38 18.01
N ARG A 153 4.38 6.68 17.80
CA ARG A 153 4.47 7.30 16.47
C ARG A 153 5.90 7.18 15.94
N CYS A 154 6.09 7.56 14.68
CA CYS A 154 7.42 7.60 14.04
C CYS A 154 8.31 8.79 14.49
N ASP A 155 8.18 9.23 15.72
CA ASP A 155 9.06 10.13 16.48
C ASP A 155 9.33 9.59 17.89
N GLY A 156 8.98 8.31 18.15
CA GLY A 156 9.10 7.68 19.46
C GLY A 156 8.03 8.07 20.49
N VAL A 157 7.20 9.08 20.20
CA VAL A 157 6.21 9.59 21.15
C VAL A 157 5.02 8.63 21.28
N THR A 158 4.60 8.36 22.51
CA THR A 158 3.46 7.49 22.80
C THR A 158 2.14 8.11 22.35
N MET A 159 1.32 7.34 21.64
CA MET A 159 -0.04 7.70 21.26
C MET A 159 -1.04 7.45 22.39
N ARG A 160 -0.99 8.28 23.43
CA ARG A 160 -1.81 8.11 24.67
C ARG A 160 -3.32 8.03 24.45
N ARG A 161 -3.83 8.52 23.30
CA ARG A 161 -5.27 8.49 22.99
C ARG A 161 -5.68 7.28 22.14
N TYR A 162 -4.73 6.44 21.78
CA TYR A 162 -5.09 5.19 21.12
C TYR A 162 -5.60 4.19 22.15
N ASP A 163 -6.83 3.74 21.91
CA ASP A 163 -7.48 2.68 22.67
C ASP A 163 -7.87 1.56 21.69
N PRO A 164 -7.39 0.33 21.88
CA PRO A 164 -7.73 -0.79 21.01
C PRO A 164 -9.21 -1.20 21.08
N GLU A 165 -9.97 -0.80 22.09
CA GLU A 165 -11.42 -0.99 22.15
C GLU A 165 -12.17 0.07 21.32
N GLY A 166 -11.51 1.18 21.01
CA GLY A 166 -12.02 2.22 20.14
C GLY A 166 -11.77 1.99 18.65
N SER A 167 -12.05 3.01 17.84
CA SER A 167 -11.81 3.01 16.40
C SER A 167 -11.00 4.24 16.02
N VAL A 168 -9.68 4.18 16.19
CA VAL A 168 -8.79 5.25 15.77
C VAL A 168 -8.24 4.95 14.38
N GLN A 169 -8.40 5.91 13.46
CA GLN A 169 -7.93 5.81 12.08
C GLN A 169 -7.00 6.96 11.69
N TYR A 170 -7.02 8.04 12.44
CA TYR A 170 -6.29 9.29 12.16
C TYR A 170 -5.88 9.99 13.44
N THR A 171 -4.90 10.84 13.33
CA THR A 171 -4.43 11.72 14.41
C THR A 171 -4.88 13.16 14.20
N LYS A 172 -4.57 14.03 15.15
CA LYS A 172 -4.64 15.48 14.92
C LYS A 172 -3.50 15.92 13.98
N PRO A 173 -3.68 17.00 13.16
CA PRO A 173 -2.63 17.47 12.25
C PRO A 173 -1.29 17.73 12.93
N GLN A 174 -1.28 18.35 14.11
CA GLN A 174 -0.04 18.64 14.86
C GLN A 174 0.68 17.39 15.40
N TRP A 175 0.12 16.19 15.23
CA TRP A 175 0.73 14.93 15.64
C TRP A 175 1.21 14.10 14.45
N ILE A 176 1.06 14.63 13.24
CA ILE A 176 1.66 14.02 12.06
C ILE A 176 3.18 14.08 12.21
N THR A 177 3.83 12.96 11.97
CA THR A 177 5.30 12.87 11.97
C THR A 177 5.76 11.90 10.90
N HIS A 178 6.86 12.27 10.24
CA HIS A 178 7.55 11.44 9.25
C HIS A 178 9.04 11.28 9.64
N GLU A 179 9.38 11.49 10.91
CA GLU A 179 10.77 11.56 11.38
C GLU A 179 11.54 10.27 11.12
N PHE A 180 11.08 9.13 11.64
CA PHE A 180 11.76 7.85 11.45
C PHE A 180 11.30 7.11 10.20
N ALA A 181 10.04 7.31 9.79
CA ALA A 181 9.47 6.70 8.61
C ALA A 181 8.19 7.43 8.15
N GLN A 182 7.87 7.26 6.88
CA GLN A 182 6.60 7.67 6.28
C GLN A 182 6.02 6.53 5.44
N LEU A 183 4.70 6.56 5.23
CA LEU A 183 4.01 5.65 4.33
C LEU A 183 3.54 6.44 3.10
N ASN A 184 4.29 6.37 2.01
CA ASN A 184 3.94 7.01 0.75
C ASN A 184 2.64 6.43 0.24
N HIS A 185 1.62 7.27 0.08
CA HIS A 185 0.30 6.84 -0.37
C HIS A 185 -0.05 7.47 -1.71
N TYR A 186 0.00 6.65 -2.76
CA TYR A 186 -0.24 7.03 -4.15
C TYR A 186 -1.73 6.85 -4.53
N ILE A 187 -2.62 7.50 -3.75
CA ILE A 187 -4.07 7.27 -3.80
C ILE A 187 -4.71 7.72 -5.12
N THR A 188 -4.23 8.84 -5.69
CA THR A 188 -4.74 9.42 -6.95
C THR A 188 -4.05 8.83 -8.16
N ARG A 189 -2.71 8.81 -8.16
CA ARG A 189 -1.91 8.56 -9.36
C ARG A 189 -2.31 9.51 -10.48
N THR A 190 -2.31 9.11 -11.74
CA THR A 190 -2.79 9.94 -12.85
C THR A 190 -4.32 10.09 -12.82
N TYR A 191 -4.83 11.15 -13.46
CA TYR A 191 -6.28 11.33 -13.63
C TYR A 191 -6.92 10.12 -14.34
N GLU A 192 -6.29 9.60 -15.39
CA GLU A 192 -6.75 8.44 -16.13
C GLU A 192 -6.84 7.18 -15.23
N SER A 193 -5.83 6.97 -14.35
CA SER A 193 -5.87 5.89 -13.35
C SER A 193 -6.99 6.07 -12.33
N PHE A 194 -7.22 7.31 -11.89
CA PHE A 194 -8.28 7.63 -10.94
C PHE A 194 -9.67 7.43 -11.54
N ALA A 195 -9.84 7.77 -12.81
CA ALA A 195 -11.11 7.58 -13.53
C ALA A 195 -11.61 6.13 -13.46
N LEU A 196 -10.70 5.14 -13.51
CA LEU A 196 -11.07 3.72 -13.32
C LEU A 196 -11.60 3.38 -11.91
N LYS A 197 -11.31 4.21 -10.89
CA LYS A 197 -11.83 4.05 -9.53
C LYS A 197 -13.20 4.70 -9.34
N MET A 198 -13.53 5.72 -10.15
CA MET A 198 -14.81 6.43 -10.07
C MET A 198 -15.98 5.48 -10.34
N ASN A 199 -17.12 5.74 -9.71
CA ASN A 199 -18.35 4.96 -9.83
C ASN A 199 -18.20 3.48 -9.38
N LYS A 200 -17.19 3.19 -8.56
CA LYS A 200 -16.99 1.87 -7.96
C LYS A 200 -16.99 1.97 -6.44
N PRO A 201 -17.61 1.01 -5.74
CA PRO A 201 -17.61 0.99 -4.29
C PRO A 201 -16.19 0.81 -3.76
N SER A 202 -15.84 1.54 -2.71
CA SER A 202 -14.55 1.38 -2.05
C SER A 202 -14.48 0.05 -1.30
N SER A 203 -13.33 -0.63 -1.35
CA SER A 203 -13.10 -1.91 -0.66
C SER A 203 -13.24 -1.83 0.87
N ALA A 204 -13.03 -0.64 1.45
CA ALA A 204 -13.09 -0.41 2.89
C ALA A 204 -14.50 -0.17 3.43
N ALA A 205 -15.39 0.47 2.65
CA ALA A 205 -16.70 0.92 3.14
C ALA A 205 -17.88 0.44 2.27
N ASN A 206 -17.61 -0.25 1.18
CA ASN A 206 -18.62 -0.71 0.19
C ASN A 206 -19.58 0.40 -0.27
N ARG A 207 -19.08 1.62 -0.39
CA ARG A 207 -19.80 2.79 -0.89
C ARG A 207 -18.93 3.58 -1.85
N ASP A 208 -19.56 4.25 -2.79
CA ASP A 208 -18.85 5.16 -3.69
C ASP A 208 -18.33 6.38 -2.91
N ARG A 209 -17.03 6.67 -3.07
CA ARG A 209 -16.37 7.85 -2.52
C ARG A 209 -15.41 8.49 -3.52
N TYR A 210 -15.15 7.81 -4.63
CA TYR A 210 -14.17 8.25 -5.62
C TYR A 210 -14.81 9.22 -6.62
N THR A 211 -14.96 10.46 -6.18
CA THR A 211 -15.52 11.56 -6.96
C THR A 211 -14.43 12.53 -7.43
N MET A 212 -14.73 13.42 -8.35
CA MET A 212 -13.83 14.52 -8.75
C MET A 212 -13.45 15.43 -7.58
N ARG A 213 -14.35 15.62 -6.62
CA ARG A 213 -14.03 16.34 -5.39
C ARG A 213 -12.97 15.58 -4.60
N PHE A 214 -13.12 14.25 -4.43
CA PHE A 214 -12.12 13.42 -3.76
C PHE A 214 -10.76 13.50 -4.47
N PHE A 215 -10.74 13.45 -5.82
CA PHE A 215 -9.50 13.61 -6.58
C PHE A 215 -8.82 14.94 -6.26
N ARG A 216 -9.52 16.06 -6.39
CA ARG A 216 -8.98 17.40 -6.11
C ARG A 216 -8.49 17.56 -4.67
N ASP A 217 -9.20 16.97 -3.70
CA ASP A 217 -8.83 17.05 -2.28
C ASP A 217 -7.56 16.24 -1.98
N LYS A 218 -7.33 15.13 -2.70
CA LYS A 218 -6.22 14.19 -2.46
C LYS A 218 -5.05 14.35 -3.43
N ASN A 219 -5.23 14.96 -4.57
CA ASN A 219 -4.18 15.24 -5.55
C ASN A 219 -3.32 16.42 -5.07
N ARG A 220 -2.30 16.10 -4.25
CA ARG A 220 -1.45 17.10 -3.59
C ARG A 220 -0.04 17.03 -4.17
N ASN A 221 0.40 18.16 -4.72
CA ASN A 221 1.70 18.34 -5.35
C ASN A 221 2.43 19.53 -4.70
N ASP A 222 2.29 19.69 -3.38
CA ASP A 222 2.71 20.88 -2.63
C ASP A 222 4.23 21.00 -2.53
N GLU A 223 4.94 19.86 -2.43
CA GLU A 223 6.40 19.80 -2.30
C GLU A 223 6.98 18.57 -3.03
N PRO A 224 8.24 18.62 -3.49
CA PRO A 224 8.93 17.43 -4.00
C PRO A 224 9.22 16.45 -2.85
N ASP A 225 9.04 15.16 -3.12
CA ASP A 225 9.44 14.08 -2.23
C ASP A 225 9.97 12.89 -3.03
N GLU A 226 11.28 12.75 -3.06
CA GLU A 226 12.02 11.69 -3.75
C GLU A 226 12.60 10.66 -2.77
N SER A 227 12.12 10.65 -1.54
CA SER A 227 12.65 9.81 -0.46
C SER A 227 12.64 8.31 -0.76
N ALA A 228 11.71 7.84 -1.60
CA ALA A 228 11.65 6.44 -2.03
C ALA A 228 12.77 6.06 -3.03
N LEU A 229 13.38 7.03 -3.73
CA LEU A 229 14.42 6.75 -4.73
C LEU A 229 15.72 6.23 -4.11
N LYS A 230 15.94 6.43 -2.81
CA LYS A 230 17.08 5.84 -2.08
C LYS A 230 17.12 4.30 -2.13
N TYR A 231 15.98 3.66 -2.40
CA TYR A 231 15.88 2.20 -2.53
C TYR A 231 16.27 1.70 -3.92
N ALA A 232 16.65 2.56 -4.87
CA ALA A 232 16.91 2.17 -6.25
C ALA A 232 17.83 0.93 -6.41
N PRO A 233 18.96 0.78 -5.71
CA PRO A 233 19.80 -0.41 -5.85
C PRO A 233 19.10 -1.70 -5.40
N ARG A 234 18.37 -1.66 -4.28
CA ARG A 234 17.62 -2.82 -3.77
C ARG A 234 16.42 -3.12 -4.66
N PHE A 235 15.76 -2.08 -5.15
CA PHE A 235 14.64 -2.21 -6.07
C PHE A 235 15.06 -2.87 -7.39
N GLU A 236 16.16 -2.43 -7.99
CA GLU A 236 16.67 -3.02 -9.25
C GLU A 236 17.04 -4.50 -9.06
N SER A 237 17.65 -4.86 -7.93
CA SER A 237 17.95 -6.26 -7.61
C SER A 237 16.68 -7.10 -7.49
N ALA A 238 15.69 -6.64 -6.72
CA ALA A 238 14.42 -7.33 -6.56
C ALA A 238 13.62 -7.40 -7.86
N TYR A 239 13.64 -6.33 -8.66
CA TYR A 239 12.97 -6.30 -9.95
C TYR A 239 13.61 -7.28 -10.95
N ALA A 240 14.94 -7.39 -10.95
CA ALA A 240 15.65 -8.37 -11.78
C ALA A 240 15.26 -9.81 -11.38
N GLU A 241 15.18 -10.12 -10.08
CA GLU A 241 14.73 -11.42 -9.58
C GLU A 241 13.30 -11.75 -10.02
N VAL A 242 12.37 -10.82 -9.82
CA VAL A 242 10.96 -10.97 -10.22
C VAL A 242 10.83 -11.14 -11.73
N SER A 243 11.57 -10.35 -12.51
CA SER A 243 11.52 -10.35 -13.98
C SER A 243 12.10 -11.62 -14.58
N ALA A 244 13.05 -12.27 -13.88
CA ALA A 244 13.66 -13.52 -14.30
C ALA A 244 12.73 -14.75 -14.15
N VAL A 245 11.63 -14.62 -13.40
CA VAL A 245 10.67 -15.73 -13.25
C VAL A 245 9.99 -16.03 -14.59
N PRO A 246 10.05 -17.27 -15.08
CA PRO A 246 9.51 -17.63 -16.40
C PRO A 246 8.05 -17.20 -16.58
N GLY A 247 7.76 -16.48 -17.65
CA GLY A 247 6.42 -16.03 -18.01
C GLY A 247 5.91 -14.79 -17.25
N VAL A 248 6.58 -14.31 -16.20
CA VAL A 248 6.13 -13.15 -15.41
C VAL A 248 6.06 -11.90 -16.28
N MET A 249 7.08 -11.57 -17.06
CA MET A 249 7.05 -10.40 -17.93
C MET A 249 5.98 -10.48 -19.04
N ARG A 250 5.72 -11.66 -19.56
CA ARG A 250 4.59 -11.87 -20.49
C ARG A 250 3.23 -11.60 -19.82
N LEU A 251 3.07 -12.03 -18.58
CA LEU A 251 1.87 -11.77 -17.78
C LEU A 251 1.77 -10.30 -17.38
N HIS A 252 2.89 -9.62 -17.08
CA HIS A 252 2.94 -8.19 -16.85
C HIS A 252 2.37 -7.42 -18.05
N HIS A 253 2.89 -7.65 -19.25
CA HIS A 253 2.36 -7.00 -20.46
C HIS A 253 0.88 -7.33 -20.70
N ARG A 254 0.42 -8.53 -20.35
CA ARG A 254 -1.01 -8.85 -20.42
C ARG A 254 -1.82 -8.00 -19.43
N CYS A 255 -1.34 -7.82 -18.20
CA CYS A 255 -2.01 -6.96 -17.21
C CYS A 255 -2.07 -5.50 -17.67
N CYS A 256 -1.01 -4.98 -18.30
CA CYS A 256 -1.01 -3.63 -18.89
C CYS A 256 -2.05 -3.50 -20.01
N MET A 257 -2.15 -4.52 -20.88
CA MET A 257 -3.19 -4.55 -21.92
C MET A 257 -4.60 -4.57 -21.32
N ASP A 258 -4.85 -5.43 -20.31
CA ASP A 258 -6.16 -5.52 -19.63
C ASP A 258 -6.53 -4.18 -18.97
N TYR A 259 -5.54 -3.46 -18.44
CA TYR A 259 -5.72 -2.14 -17.85
C TYR A 259 -6.12 -1.09 -18.91
N LEU A 260 -5.42 -1.06 -20.04
CA LEU A 260 -5.72 -0.17 -21.17
C LEU A 260 -7.05 -0.52 -21.85
N GLU A 261 -7.42 -1.80 -21.92
CA GLU A 261 -8.74 -2.25 -22.36
C GLU A 261 -9.85 -1.71 -21.45
N ALA A 262 -9.62 -1.70 -20.12
CA ALA A 262 -10.58 -1.14 -19.17
C ALA A 262 -10.73 0.39 -19.32
N LEU A 263 -9.62 1.12 -19.56
CA LEU A 263 -9.63 2.54 -19.84
C LEU A 263 -10.36 2.86 -21.16
N ALA A 264 -10.07 2.13 -22.22
CA ALA A 264 -10.70 2.28 -23.52
C ALA A 264 -12.22 2.05 -23.43
N LYS A 265 -12.64 0.99 -22.74
CA LYS A 265 -14.06 0.69 -22.50
C LYS A 265 -14.79 1.80 -21.76
N GLN A 266 -14.15 2.42 -20.76
CA GLN A 266 -14.76 3.52 -20.00
C GLN A 266 -15.00 4.77 -20.86
N ASN A 267 -14.16 4.97 -21.88
CA ASN A 267 -14.21 6.14 -22.77
C ASN A 267 -14.83 5.82 -24.14
N ASP A 268 -15.45 4.67 -24.31
CA ASP A 268 -16.03 4.16 -25.56
C ASP A 268 -15.03 4.24 -26.75
N ARG A 269 -13.80 3.76 -26.53
CA ARG A 269 -12.70 3.77 -27.50
C ARG A 269 -12.25 2.37 -27.84
N ASP A 270 -11.69 2.18 -29.04
CA ASP A 270 -11.00 0.93 -29.40
C ASP A 270 -9.62 0.88 -28.71
N PRO A 271 -9.35 -0.09 -27.83
CA PRO A 271 -8.06 -0.22 -27.18
C PRO A 271 -6.91 -0.42 -28.17
N LYS A 272 -7.17 -1.00 -29.35
CA LYS A 272 -6.17 -1.20 -30.40
C LYS A 272 -5.73 0.11 -31.07
N ALA A 273 -6.46 1.18 -30.89
CA ALA A 273 -6.04 2.51 -31.34
C ALA A 273 -4.97 3.14 -30.42
N ASP A 274 -4.87 2.69 -29.16
CA ASP A 274 -3.88 3.15 -28.20
C ASP A 274 -2.49 2.59 -28.50
N LEU A 275 -1.50 3.47 -28.66
CA LEU A 275 -0.11 3.08 -28.93
C LEU A 275 0.52 2.30 -27.77
N ARG A 276 0.11 2.56 -26.52
CA ARG A 276 0.56 1.86 -25.32
C ARG A 276 0.08 0.39 -25.37
N TRP A 277 -1.18 0.16 -25.73
CA TRP A 277 -1.73 -1.19 -25.89
C TRP A 277 -0.99 -1.99 -26.97
N ARG A 278 -0.73 -1.35 -28.13
CA ARG A 278 0.05 -1.97 -29.22
C ARG A 278 1.49 -2.29 -28.82
N HIS A 279 2.11 -1.43 -27.99
CA HIS A 279 3.43 -1.68 -27.44
C HIS A 279 3.41 -2.97 -26.61
N HIS A 280 2.53 -3.05 -25.60
CA HIS A 280 2.45 -4.23 -24.73
C HIS A 280 2.07 -5.53 -25.50
N GLN A 281 1.24 -5.42 -26.53
CA GLN A 281 0.94 -6.57 -27.39
C GLN A 281 2.20 -7.08 -28.11
N ARG A 282 3.02 -6.18 -28.66
CA ARG A 282 4.29 -6.56 -29.32
C ARG A 282 5.25 -7.23 -28.35
N GLU A 283 5.49 -6.63 -27.19
CA GLU A 283 6.41 -7.16 -26.18
C GLU A 283 5.94 -8.53 -25.67
N LYS A 284 4.66 -8.68 -25.34
CA LYS A 284 4.07 -9.97 -24.98
C LYS A 284 4.29 -11.05 -26.03
N ASN A 285 4.15 -10.69 -27.32
CA ASN A 285 4.33 -11.64 -28.42
C ASN A 285 5.79 -12.03 -28.64
N LYS A 286 6.76 -11.11 -28.45
CA LYS A 286 8.21 -11.42 -28.46
C LYS A 286 8.54 -12.47 -27.39
N LEU A 287 8.07 -12.25 -26.16
CA LEU A 287 8.30 -13.17 -25.03
C LEU A 287 7.62 -14.53 -25.20
N GLY A 288 6.56 -14.62 -26.00
CA GLY A 288 5.90 -15.89 -26.32
C GLY A 288 6.61 -16.73 -27.40
N ARG A 289 7.53 -16.13 -28.15
CA ARG A 289 8.34 -16.81 -29.17
C ARG A 289 9.69 -17.30 -28.64
N SER A 290 10.08 -16.83 -27.47
CA SER A 290 11.38 -17.12 -26.85
C SER A 290 11.33 -18.33 -25.91
N THR A 291 10.22 -19.05 -25.82
CA THR A 291 10.11 -20.31 -25.07
C THR A 291 10.32 -21.44 -26.08
N PRO A 292 11.39 -22.25 -25.99
CA PRO A 292 11.58 -23.43 -26.82
C PRO A 292 10.50 -24.48 -26.56
#